data_191c3b4f22c42dff836fedbd4bda12a4
#
_entry.id   191c3b4f22c42dff836fedbd4bda12a4
#
_cell.length_a   1.000
_cell.length_b   1.000
_cell.length_c   1.000
_cell.angle_alpha   90.00
_cell.angle_beta   90.00
_cell.angle_gamma   90.00
#
_symmetry.space_group_name_H-M   'P 1'
#
loop_
_entity.id
_entity.type
_entity.pdbx_description
1 polymer ?
#
loop_
_entity_poly.entity_id
_entity_poly.type
_entity_poly.pdbx_seq_one_letter_code
_entity_poly.pdbx_strand_id
1 'polypeptide(L)'
;MSAATTAVSDLVRVEDLAALARGAAVLGTGGGGDPYVGRLLAEQALREYGPVRLVSPAELPDDACVVPVAMMGAPTVMVEKTPSVELIGRTVTALTEHLRVTPTHLACIEAGGINSTIPLVAAAQLGLPLVDGDGMGRAFPELQMVLPTLSGIAATPMSIADEKGNVGVLHTIDNHWAESLARTLTITMGCSAIISNYLMSGAQARESLVAGTLSLCRTLGRRIEAVRADHGDPVAAVADELGGRVLHTGKVTDVARRTTTGFARGDATVAGPDGVLELRFQNEHLVAVRDGDVLVSTPDLIIVLDSDTGEPVTTEALRFGHRVSVLGAPADPRWHSAEAIELVGPRYFGYDHDPVRVWGPTGGAR
;
A
#
# COMPACT_ATOMS: atom_id res chain seq x y z
N MET A 1 -11.41 34.80 9.33
CA MET A 1 -10.33 34.83 8.30
C MET A 1 -10.25 33.42 7.75
N SER A 2 -10.71 33.24 6.51
CA SER A 2 -10.74 31.93 5.84
C SER A 2 -9.29 31.49 5.58
N ALA A 3 -8.89 30.33 6.11
CA ALA A 3 -7.63 29.71 5.73
C ALA A 3 -7.74 29.34 4.24
N ALA A 4 -6.91 29.97 3.42
CA ALA A 4 -6.76 29.62 2.03
C ALA A 4 -6.28 28.16 1.97
N THR A 5 -7.15 27.25 1.58
CA THR A 5 -6.77 25.89 1.18
C THR A 5 -5.85 26.04 0.00
N THR A 6 -4.56 25.87 0.21
CA THR A 6 -3.57 25.86 -0.88
C THR A 6 -3.97 24.68 -1.76
N ALA A 7 -4.46 24.97 -2.97
CA ALA A 7 -4.79 23.95 -3.95
C ALA A 7 -3.57 23.04 -4.12
N VAL A 8 -3.70 21.78 -3.76
CA VAL A 8 -2.66 20.77 -3.96
C VAL A 8 -2.43 20.69 -5.47
N SER A 9 -1.21 20.90 -5.93
CA SER A 9 -0.87 20.83 -7.35
C SER A 9 -1.25 19.45 -7.88
N ASP A 10 -1.96 19.38 -9.01
CA ASP A 10 -2.33 18.15 -9.72
C ASP A 10 -1.10 17.40 -10.29
N LEU A 11 0.09 17.93 -10.07
CA LEU A 11 1.35 17.36 -10.55
C LEU A 11 2.15 16.77 -9.38
N VAL A 12 2.67 15.59 -9.56
CA VAL A 12 3.74 15.02 -8.73
C VAL A 12 5.07 15.39 -9.36
N ARG A 13 5.90 16.06 -8.58
CA ARG A 13 7.26 16.49 -8.95
C ARG A 13 8.28 15.76 -8.10
N VAL A 14 9.55 15.87 -8.46
CA VAL A 14 10.68 15.27 -7.72
C VAL A 14 10.66 15.66 -6.24
N GLU A 15 10.36 16.92 -5.94
CA GLU A 15 10.30 17.44 -4.57
C GLU A 15 9.16 16.84 -3.71
N ASP A 16 8.14 16.25 -4.33
CA ASP A 16 7.02 15.60 -3.65
C ASP A 16 7.33 14.17 -3.20
N LEU A 17 8.30 13.51 -3.86
CA LEU A 17 8.51 12.08 -3.76
C LEU A 17 8.94 11.63 -2.36
N ALA A 18 9.71 12.45 -1.63
CA ALA A 18 10.10 12.12 -0.26
C ALA A 18 8.89 12.07 0.68
N ALA A 19 8.00 13.05 0.57
CA ALA A 19 6.79 13.10 1.36
C ALA A 19 5.81 11.97 0.96
N LEU A 20 5.63 11.76 -0.36
CA LEU A 20 4.76 10.71 -0.88
C LEU A 20 5.22 9.33 -0.40
N ALA A 21 6.50 9.00 -0.51
CA ALA A 21 7.07 7.73 -0.08
C ALA A 21 6.91 7.52 1.45
N ARG A 22 7.15 8.56 2.26
CA ARG A 22 6.95 8.50 3.72
C ARG A 22 5.49 8.19 4.06
N GLY A 23 4.54 8.89 3.47
CA GLY A 23 3.12 8.63 3.70
C GLY A 23 2.66 7.26 3.18
N ALA A 24 3.21 6.81 2.06
CA ALA A 24 2.98 5.47 1.56
C ALA A 24 3.43 4.37 2.54
N ALA A 25 4.56 4.57 3.22
CA ALA A 25 4.99 3.63 4.28
C ALA A 25 4.04 3.64 5.49
N VAL A 26 3.36 4.76 5.78
CA VAL A 26 2.28 4.81 6.79
C VAL A 26 1.10 3.95 6.35
N LEU A 27 0.57 4.14 5.13
CA LEU A 27 -0.55 3.37 4.59
C LEU A 27 -0.16 1.89 4.31
N GLY A 28 1.14 1.60 4.18
CA GLY A 28 1.67 0.25 4.04
C GLY A 28 1.41 -0.65 5.24
N THR A 29 1.03 -0.07 6.41
CA THR A 29 0.69 -0.83 7.63
C THR A 29 1.76 -1.86 8.01
N GLY A 30 3.02 -1.52 7.77
CA GLY A 30 4.18 -2.38 8.00
C GLY A 30 4.63 -3.22 6.81
N GLY A 31 3.79 -3.37 5.78
CA GLY A 31 4.10 -4.08 4.53
C GLY A 31 4.29 -3.14 3.34
N GLY A 32 4.07 -3.65 2.13
CA GLY A 32 4.24 -2.91 0.88
C GLY A 32 5.71 -2.64 0.50
N GLY A 33 6.68 -3.06 1.32
CA GLY A 33 8.12 -2.86 1.11
C GLY A 33 8.62 -1.45 1.44
N ASP A 34 9.95 -1.30 1.55
CA ASP A 34 10.58 0.00 1.77
C ASP A 34 10.40 0.89 0.52
N PRO A 35 9.72 2.03 0.62
CA PRO A 35 9.50 2.90 -0.51
C PRO A 35 10.76 3.64 -0.98
N TYR A 36 11.89 3.53 -0.29
CA TYR A 36 13.13 4.24 -0.60
C TYR A 36 13.63 3.93 -2.02
N VAL A 37 13.73 2.64 -2.38
CA VAL A 37 14.18 2.22 -3.71
C VAL A 37 13.20 2.70 -4.79
N GLY A 38 11.90 2.53 -4.56
CA GLY A 38 10.87 3.00 -5.47
C GLY A 38 10.89 4.52 -5.65
N ARG A 39 11.18 5.27 -4.58
CA ARG A 39 11.37 6.72 -4.64
C ARG A 39 12.54 7.09 -5.55
N LEU A 40 13.68 6.44 -5.41
CA LEU A 40 14.85 6.74 -6.26
C LEU A 40 14.58 6.46 -7.75
N LEU A 41 13.88 5.37 -8.06
CA LEU A 41 13.44 5.06 -9.43
C LEU A 41 12.48 6.14 -9.96
N ALA A 42 11.52 6.57 -9.15
CA ALA A 42 10.60 7.64 -9.52
C ALA A 42 11.33 8.99 -9.68
N GLU A 43 12.31 9.31 -8.82
CA GLU A 43 13.14 10.51 -8.99
C GLU A 43 13.88 10.50 -10.32
N GLN A 44 14.48 9.37 -10.70
CA GLN A 44 15.15 9.23 -11.99
C GLN A 44 14.16 9.45 -13.14
N ALA A 45 13.01 8.75 -13.11
CA ALA A 45 12.02 8.85 -14.17
C ALA A 45 11.44 10.28 -14.30
N LEU A 46 11.10 10.94 -13.18
CA LEU A 46 10.56 12.29 -13.22
C LEU A 46 11.59 13.33 -13.67
N ARG A 47 12.87 13.13 -13.42
CA ARG A 47 13.94 14.00 -13.96
C ARG A 47 14.12 13.82 -15.47
N GLU A 48 13.96 12.60 -15.96
CA GLU A 48 14.16 12.27 -17.37
C GLU A 48 12.93 12.60 -18.23
N TYR A 49 11.73 12.25 -17.77
CA TYR A 49 10.49 12.34 -18.56
C TYR A 49 9.56 13.48 -18.11
N GLY A 50 9.81 14.09 -16.96
CA GLY A 50 9.00 15.19 -16.42
C GLY A 50 8.01 14.77 -15.35
N PRO A 51 7.26 15.75 -14.77
CA PRO A 51 6.31 15.52 -13.71
C PRO A 51 5.08 14.72 -14.18
N VAL A 52 4.47 13.97 -13.27
CA VAL A 52 3.28 13.16 -13.54
C VAL A 52 2.03 13.89 -13.06
N ARG A 53 1.02 13.98 -13.93
CA ARG A 53 -0.29 14.53 -13.57
C ARG A 53 -1.08 13.49 -12.79
N LEU A 54 -1.63 13.90 -11.62
CA LEU A 54 -2.66 13.14 -10.90
C LEU A 54 -4.05 13.56 -11.39
N VAL A 55 -4.93 12.58 -11.51
CA VAL A 55 -6.32 12.78 -11.91
C VAL A 55 -7.22 12.09 -10.90
N SER A 56 -8.21 12.79 -10.36
CA SER A 56 -9.19 12.18 -9.47
C SER A 56 -9.96 11.07 -10.20
N PRO A 57 -10.26 9.93 -9.54
CA PRO A 57 -11.17 8.94 -10.13
C PRO A 57 -12.47 9.54 -10.63
N ALA A 58 -13.01 10.56 -9.96
CA ALA A 58 -14.24 11.25 -10.32
C ALA A 58 -14.17 11.99 -11.69
N GLU A 59 -12.97 12.33 -12.15
CA GLU A 59 -12.75 13.04 -13.41
C GLU A 59 -12.55 12.09 -14.62
N LEU A 60 -12.47 10.78 -14.38
CA LEU A 60 -12.25 9.80 -15.45
C LEU A 60 -13.46 9.73 -16.40
N PRO A 61 -13.27 9.78 -17.73
CA PRO A 61 -14.31 9.40 -18.69
C PRO A 61 -14.74 7.94 -18.47
N ASP A 62 -16.00 7.62 -18.75
CA ASP A 62 -16.52 6.25 -18.55
C ASP A 62 -15.74 5.19 -19.34
N ASP A 63 -15.31 5.53 -20.53
CA ASP A 63 -14.58 4.69 -21.49
C ASP A 63 -13.05 4.79 -21.34
N ALA A 64 -12.54 5.50 -20.33
CA ALA A 64 -11.11 5.51 -20.08
C ALA A 64 -10.57 4.09 -19.92
N CYS A 65 -9.38 3.84 -20.43
CA CYS A 65 -8.63 2.60 -20.22
C CYS A 65 -7.62 2.83 -19.09
N VAL A 66 -7.94 2.35 -17.89
CA VAL A 66 -7.12 2.50 -16.68
C VAL A 66 -6.35 1.21 -16.44
N VAL A 67 -5.01 1.31 -16.37
CA VAL A 67 -4.12 0.16 -16.21
C VAL A 67 -3.34 0.30 -14.91
N PRO A 68 -3.64 -0.51 -13.88
CA PRO A 68 -2.81 -0.57 -12.68
C PRO A 68 -1.45 -1.21 -12.96
N VAL A 69 -0.44 -0.68 -12.29
CA VAL A 69 0.94 -1.16 -12.33
C VAL A 69 1.42 -1.39 -10.92
N ALA A 70 2.07 -2.52 -10.70
CA ALA A 70 2.61 -2.84 -9.38
C ALA A 70 3.88 -3.67 -9.49
N MET A 71 4.58 -3.76 -8.39
CA MET A 71 5.61 -4.76 -8.19
C MET A 71 5.08 -5.86 -7.28
N MET A 72 5.37 -7.09 -7.65
CA MET A 72 5.09 -8.28 -6.89
C MET A 72 6.39 -8.96 -6.46
N GLY A 73 6.48 -9.39 -5.20
CA GLY A 73 7.65 -10.13 -4.74
C GLY A 73 7.95 -9.94 -3.27
N ALA A 74 9.14 -10.41 -2.86
CA ALA A 74 9.63 -10.26 -1.51
C ALA A 74 10.33 -8.90 -1.35
N PRO A 75 9.88 -8.02 -0.44
CA PRO A 75 10.44 -6.69 -0.26
C PRO A 75 11.96 -6.68 0.01
N THR A 76 12.45 -7.67 0.74
CA THR A 76 13.88 -7.82 1.06
C THR A 76 14.77 -8.02 -0.17
N VAL A 77 14.23 -8.60 -1.24
CA VAL A 77 14.97 -8.83 -2.49
C VAL A 77 15.21 -7.53 -3.26
N MET A 78 14.35 -6.54 -3.06
CA MET A 78 14.43 -5.24 -3.75
C MET A 78 15.69 -4.45 -3.45
N VAL A 79 16.24 -4.63 -2.25
CA VAL A 79 17.49 -3.96 -1.87
C VAL A 79 18.68 -4.53 -2.65
N GLU A 80 18.60 -5.80 -3.02
CA GLU A 80 19.66 -6.52 -3.74
C GLU A 80 19.47 -6.52 -5.26
N LYS A 81 18.22 -6.30 -5.72
CA LYS A 81 17.82 -6.48 -7.10
C LYS A 81 16.90 -5.31 -7.55
N THR A 82 17.54 -4.23 -7.98
CA THR A 82 16.81 -3.05 -8.45
C THR A 82 16.14 -3.33 -9.80
N PRO A 83 14.81 -3.10 -9.94
CA PRO A 83 14.15 -3.24 -11.23
C PRO A 83 14.71 -2.23 -12.23
N SER A 84 14.74 -2.62 -13.49
CA SER A 84 15.06 -1.67 -14.57
C SER A 84 13.88 -0.72 -14.78
N VAL A 85 14.16 0.58 -14.79
CA VAL A 85 13.16 1.61 -15.12
C VAL A 85 12.46 1.30 -16.43
N GLU A 86 13.20 0.85 -17.45
CA GLU A 86 12.68 0.53 -18.79
C GLU A 86 11.63 -0.59 -18.79
N LEU A 87 11.73 -1.55 -17.87
CA LEU A 87 10.82 -2.70 -17.81
C LEU A 87 9.47 -2.36 -17.18
N ILE A 88 9.41 -1.29 -16.39
CA ILE A 88 8.17 -0.90 -15.71
C ILE A 88 7.11 -0.49 -16.74
N GLY A 89 7.43 0.41 -17.67
CA GLY A 89 6.52 0.77 -18.76
C GLY A 89 6.24 -0.38 -19.72
N ARG A 90 7.20 -1.30 -19.90
CA ARG A 90 7.05 -2.44 -20.82
C ARG A 90 5.97 -3.43 -20.40
N THR A 91 5.70 -3.59 -19.10
CA THR A 91 4.58 -4.44 -18.64
C THR A 91 3.23 -3.89 -19.07
N VAL A 92 3.04 -2.57 -18.98
CA VAL A 92 1.82 -1.90 -19.48
C VAL A 92 1.67 -2.13 -20.98
N THR A 93 2.73 -1.87 -21.73
CA THR A 93 2.73 -2.05 -23.20
C THR A 93 2.42 -3.49 -23.57
N ALA A 94 3.05 -4.47 -22.93
CA ALA A 94 2.83 -5.88 -23.21
C ALA A 94 1.37 -6.31 -22.99
N LEU A 95 0.73 -5.82 -21.90
CA LEU A 95 -0.67 -6.09 -21.63
C LEU A 95 -1.58 -5.45 -22.66
N THR A 96 -1.36 -4.16 -22.93
CA THR A 96 -2.25 -3.38 -23.81
C THR A 96 -2.12 -3.76 -25.28
N GLU A 97 -0.94 -4.14 -25.76
CA GLU A 97 -0.74 -4.72 -27.08
C GLU A 97 -1.43 -6.08 -27.22
N HIS A 98 -1.31 -6.95 -26.20
CA HIS A 98 -2.00 -8.24 -26.17
C HIS A 98 -3.52 -8.09 -26.29
N LEU A 99 -4.08 -7.12 -25.56
CA LEU A 99 -5.52 -6.82 -25.56
C LEU A 99 -5.97 -5.93 -26.72
N ARG A 100 -5.04 -5.35 -27.46
CA ARG A 100 -5.30 -4.39 -28.55
C ARG A 100 -6.09 -3.17 -28.07
N VAL A 101 -5.75 -2.64 -26.89
CA VAL A 101 -6.33 -1.42 -26.32
C VAL A 101 -5.27 -0.34 -26.16
N THR A 102 -5.71 0.90 -26.08
CA THR A 102 -4.82 2.05 -25.83
C THR A 102 -5.02 2.52 -24.38
N PRO A 103 -4.00 2.46 -23.53
CA PRO A 103 -4.11 2.96 -22.17
C PRO A 103 -4.27 4.48 -22.18
N THR A 104 -5.15 5.01 -21.36
CA THR A 104 -5.36 6.46 -21.18
C THR A 104 -4.88 6.96 -19.82
N HIS A 105 -4.91 6.09 -18.82
CA HIS A 105 -4.49 6.39 -17.44
C HIS A 105 -3.81 5.18 -16.84
N LEU A 106 -2.90 5.43 -15.92
CA LEU A 106 -2.36 4.39 -15.03
C LEU A 106 -2.96 4.54 -13.62
N ALA A 107 -2.86 3.48 -12.82
CA ALA A 107 -3.30 3.49 -11.43
C ALA A 107 -2.34 2.70 -10.54
N CYS A 108 -2.42 2.93 -9.23
CA CYS A 108 -1.82 2.09 -8.23
C CYS A 108 -2.75 0.92 -7.90
N ILE A 109 -2.20 -0.27 -7.66
CA ILE A 109 -2.98 -1.36 -7.07
C ILE A 109 -3.10 -1.15 -5.56
N GLU A 110 -2.04 -0.65 -4.94
CA GLU A 110 -1.99 -0.22 -3.55
C GLU A 110 -1.16 1.07 -3.41
N ALA A 111 -1.57 1.98 -2.55
CA ALA A 111 -0.80 3.18 -2.22
C ALA A 111 0.24 2.92 -1.11
N GLY A 112 0.30 1.70 -0.57
CA GLY A 112 1.28 1.31 0.45
C GLY A 112 2.66 1.02 -0.11
N GLY A 113 3.71 1.48 0.60
CA GLY A 113 5.09 1.13 0.27
C GLY A 113 5.53 1.49 -1.15
N ILE A 114 6.29 0.58 -1.76
CA ILE A 114 6.90 0.79 -3.08
C ILE A 114 5.86 0.94 -4.21
N ASN A 115 4.69 0.32 -4.08
CA ASN A 115 3.66 0.35 -5.10
C ASN A 115 2.94 1.71 -5.24
N SER A 116 3.24 2.68 -4.36
CA SER A 116 2.87 4.08 -4.55
C SER A 116 3.78 4.81 -5.57
N THR A 117 5.00 4.33 -5.77
CA THR A 117 6.03 5.00 -6.58
C THR A 117 6.29 4.32 -7.93
N ILE A 118 6.17 3.00 -8.03
CA ILE A 118 6.33 2.25 -9.28
C ILE A 118 5.37 2.73 -10.38
N PRO A 119 4.08 2.99 -10.13
CA PRO A 119 3.19 3.54 -11.15
C PRO A 119 3.59 4.93 -11.64
N LEU A 120 4.24 5.76 -10.80
CA LEU A 120 4.79 7.06 -11.22
C LEU A 120 5.89 6.90 -12.27
N VAL A 121 6.74 5.87 -12.13
CA VAL A 121 7.76 5.58 -13.14
C VAL A 121 7.13 5.25 -14.49
N ALA A 122 6.17 4.34 -14.52
CA ALA A 122 5.45 3.98 -15.74
C ALA A 122 4.72 5.19 -16.34
N ALA A 123 4.05 5.99 -15.49
CA ALA A 123 3.30 7.17 -15.92
C ALA A 123 4.22 8.22 -16.58
N ALA A 124 5.37 8.49 -15.99
CA ALA A 124 6.36 9.40 -16.56
C ALA A 124 6.90 8.89 -17.91
N GLN A 125 7.27 7.61 -17.99
CA GLN A 125 7.81 7.00 -19.21
C GLN A 125 6.80 7.00 -20.38
N LEU A 126 5.54 6.71 -20.08
CA LEU A 126 4.50 6.59 -21.10
C LEU A 126 3.80 7.94 -21.39
N GLY A 127 4.11 8.99 -20.62
CA GLY A 127 3.45 10.30 -20.75
C GLY A 127 1.96 10.24 -20.41
N LEU A 128 1.55 9.31 -19.53
CA LEU A 128 0.16 9.11 -19.14
C LEU A 128 -0.11 9.70 -17.74
N PRO A 129 -1.31 10.23 -17.49
CA PRO A 129 -1.72 10.63 -16.15
C PRO A 129 -1.88 9.40 -15.24
N LEU A 130 -1.66 9.62 -13.93
CA LEU A 130 -1.88 8.63 -12.89
C LEU A 130 -3.14 8.97 -12.11
N VAL A 131 -3.98 7.98 -11.88
CA VAL A 131 -5.19 8.14 -11.07
C VAL A 131 -4.77 8.35 -9.60
N ASP A 132 -5.28 9.41 -8.98
CA ASP A 132 -5.12 9.67 -7.54
C ASP A 132 -6.06 8.75 -6.76
N GLY A 133 -5.64 7.52 -6.62
CA GLY A 133 -6.40 6.46 -5.97
C GLY A 133 -5.70 5.12 -6.11
N ASP A 134 -6.14 4.15 -5.32
CA ASP A 134 -5.64 2.78 -5.35
C ASP A 134 -6.74 1.75 -5.08
N GLY A 135 -6.42 0.48 -5.22
CA GLY A 135 -7.38 -0.61 -5.02
C GLY A 135 -7.58 -1.04 -3.57
N MET A 136 -6.87 -0.47 -2.59
CA MET A 136 -6.86 -1.00 -1.23
C MET A 136 -7.11 0.06 -0.14
N GLY A 137 -6.55 1.26 -0.27
CA GLY A 137 -6.50 2.28 0.78
C GLY A 137 -5.50 1.96 1.92
N ARG A 138 -4.81 0.85 1.81
CA ARG A 138 -3.75 0.31 2.67
C ARG A 138 -2.95 -0.75 1.90
N ALA A 139 -1.97 -1.42 2.50
CA ALA A 139 -1.41 -2.63 1.90
C ALA A 139 -2.07 -3.91 2.44
N PHE A 140 -2.22 -4.90 1.55
CA PHE A 140 -2.59 -6.28 1.84
C PHE A 140 -1.64 -7.25 1.12
N PRO A 141 -1.41 -8.47 1.69
CA PRO A 141 -0.34 -9.34 1.21
C PRO A 141 -0.58 -10.05 -0.12
N GLU A 142 -1.83 -10.18 -0.58
CA GLU A 142 -2.16 -10.98 -1.75
C GLU A 142 -2.87 -10.16 -2.82
N LEU A 143 -2.60 -10.49 -4.09
CA LEU A 143 -3.04 -9.75 -5.27
C LEU A 143 -4.56 -9.56 -5.36
N GLN A 144 -5.35 -10.57 -4.96
CA GLN A 144 -6.81 -10.50 -5.01
C GLN A 144 -7.44 -9.67 -3.90
N MET A 145 -6.68 -9.25 -2.91
CA MET A 145 -7.16 -8.45 -1.77
C MET A 145 -7.31 -6.97 -2.14
N VAL A 146 -8.09 -6.70 -3.16
CA VAL A 146 -8.36 -5.36 -3.69
C VAL A 146 -9.86 -5.14 -3.87
N LEU A 147 -10.31 -3.91 -3.72
CA LEU A 147 -11.72 -3.54 -3.95
C LEU A 147 -12.22 -3.85 -5.36
N PRO A 148 -11.40 -3.74 -6.43
CA PRO A 148 -11.78 -4.24 -7.75
C PRO A 148 -12.23 -5.70 -7.77
N THR A 149 -11.66 -6.59 -6.94
CA THR A 149 -12.13 -7.97 -6.81
C THR A 149 -13.58 -8.05 -6.30
N LEU A 150 -13.92 -7.23 -5.30
CA LEU A 150 -15.28 -7.14 -4.76
C LEU A 150 -16.28 -6.56 -5.77
N SER A 151 -15.79 -5.75 -6.69
CA SER A 151 -16.58 -5.23 -7.82
C SER A 151 -16.65 -6.19 -9.02
N GLY A 152 -16.18 -7.43 -8.88
CA GLY A 152 -16.22 -8.44 -9.94
C GLY A 152 -15.20 -8.24 -11.05
N ILE A 153 -14.19 -7.41 -10.86
CA ILE A 153 -13.15 -7.14 -11.86
C ILE A 153 -12.08 -8.24 -11.76
N ALA A 154 -11.75 -8.83 -12.91
CA ALA A 154 -10.73 -9.87 -12.98
C ALA A 154 -9.30 -9.27 -12.96
N ALA A 155 -8.40 -9.92 -12.22
CA ALA A 155 -6.99 -9.58 -12.21
C ALA A 155 -6.31 -9.86 -13.57
N THR A 156 -6.86 -10.83 -14.31
CA THR A 156 -6.32 -11.25 -15.62
C THR A 156 -7.27 -10.91 -16.77
N PRO A 157 -6.78 -10.70 -17.98
CA PRO A 157 -5.38 -10.85 -18.40
C PRO A 157 -4.42 -9.93 -17.66
N MET A 158 -3.26 -10.46 -17.24
CA MET A 158 -2.21 -9.67 -16.62
C MET A 158 -0.87 -9.92 -17.28
N SER A 159 -0.04 -8.91 -17.37
CA SER A 159 1.36 -9.04 -17.77
C SER A 159 2.28 -9.13 -16.57
N ILE A 160 3.38 -9.85 -16.70
CA ILE A 160 4.44 -9.98 -15.71
C ILE A 160 5.81 -9.90 -16.41
N ALA A 161 6.75 -9.15 -15.85
CA ALA A 161 8.09 -9.03 -16.38
C ALA A 161 9.15 -9.00 -15.28
N ASP A 162 10.33 -9.59 -15.57
CA ASP A 162 11.51 -9.54 -14.71
C ASP A 162 12.57 -8.56 -15.25
N GLU A 163 13.60 -8.30 -14.44
CA GLU A 163 14.71 -7.40 -14.79
C GLU A 163 15.61 -7.93 -15.91
N LYS A 164 15.49 -9.20 -16.29
CA LYS A 164 16.25 -9.82 -17.38
C LYS A 164 15.57 -9.60 -18.74
N GLY A 165 14.34 -9.06 -18.73
CA GLY A 165 13.56 -8.81 -19.92
C GLY A 165 12.60 -9.94 -20.31
N ASN A 166 12.42 -10.96 -19.44
CA ASN A 166 11.37 -11.94 -19.65
C ASN A 166 10.01 -11.28 -19.44
N VAL A 167 9.09 -11.50 -20.37
CA VAL A 167 7.72 -10.97 -20.31
C VAL A 167 6.75 -12.10 -20.59
N GLY A 168 5.71 -12.22 -19.77
CA GLY A 168 4.61 -13.16 -19.95
C GLY A 168 3.26 -12.49 -19.81
N VAL A 169 2.22 -13.08 -20.39
CA VAL A 169 0.82 -12.71 -20.16
C VAL A 169 0.10 -13.94 -19.60
N LEU A 170 -0.62 -13.73 -18.50
CA LEU A 170 -1.38 -14.77 -17.81
C LEU A 170 -2.89 -14.56 -18.05
N HIS A 171 -3.58 -15.68 -18.26
CA HIS A 171 -5.03 -15.79 -18.17
C HIS A 171 -5.38 -16.84 -17.14
N THR A 172 -6.27 -16.54 -16.21
CA THR A 172 -6.67 -17.43 -15.14
C THR A 172 -8.19 -17.49 -15.01
N ILE A 173 -8.69 -18.50 -14.33
CA ILE A 173 -10.13 -18.70 -14.14
C ILE A 173 -10.72 -17.77 -13.06
N ASP A 174 -9.88 -17.35 -12.11
CA ASP A 174 -10.25 -16.41 -11.05
C ASP A 174 -9.02 -15.67 -10.49
N ASN A 175 -9.23 -14.75 -9.55
CA ASN A 175 -8.19 -13.90 -8.98
C ASN A 175 -7.28 -14.66 -7.99
N HIS A 176 -7.71 -15.74 -7.34
CA HIS A 176 -6.85 -16.58 -6.50
C HIS A 176 -5.84 -17.36 -7.35
N TRP A 177 -6.28 -17.87 -8.51
CA TRP A 177 -5.36 -18.49 -9.46
C TRP A 177 -4.38 -17.46 -10.05
N ALA A 178 -4.83 -16.21 -10.24
CA ALA A 178 -3.94 -15.14 -10.68
C ALA A 178 -2.82 -14.90 -9.67
N GLU A 179 -3.12 -14.79 -8.38
CA GLU A 179 -2.13 -14.68 -7.29
C GLU A 179 -1.18 -15.88 -7.29
N SER A 180 -1.73 -17.10 -7.30
CA SER A 180 -0.96 -18.35 -7.18
C SER A 180 0.06 -18.53 -8.29
N LEU A 181 -0.36 -18.31 -9.55
CA LEU A 181 0.50 -18.45 -10.72
C LEU A 181 1.49 -17.29 -10.83
N ALA A 182 1.04 -16.05 -10.62
CA ALA A 182 1.92 -14.88 -10.66
C ALA A 182 3.02 -14.97 -9.59
N ARG A 183 2.70 -15.41 -8.37
CA ARG A 183 3.67 -15.60 -7.30
C ARG A 183 4.68 -16.70 -7.62
N THR A 184 4.23 -17.80 -8.21
CA THR A 184 5.12 -18.89 -8.67
C THR A 184 6.10 -18.39 -9.72
N LEU A 185 5.62 -17.63 -10.71
CA LEU A 185 6.47 -17.00 -11.72
C LEU A 185 7.43 -15.98 -11.10
N THR A 186 6.94 -15.15 -10.19
CA THR A 186 7.76 -14.15 -9.48
C THR A 186 8.93 -14.82 -8.75
N ILE A 187 8.70 -15.95 -8.06
CA ILE A 187 9.78 -16.73 -7.42
C ILE A 187 10.79 -17.20 -8.47
N THR A 188 10.33 -17.76 -9.57
CA THR A 188 11.19 -18.23 -10.68
C THR A 188 11.96 -17.08 -11.33
N MET A 189 11.38 -15.90 -11.42
CA MET A 189 11.97 -14.66 -11.91
C MET A 189 12.98 -14.03 -10.94
N GLY A 190 13.23 -14.67 -9.78
CA GLY A 190 14.19 -14.22 -8.78
C GLY A 190 13.57 -13.39 -7.68
N CYS A 191 12.36 -13.74 -7.28
CA CYS A 191 11.57 -13.20 -6.15
C CYS A 191 11.12 -11.75 -6.28
N SER A 192 11.21 -11.15 -7.48
CA SER A 192 10.59 -9.86 -7.79
C SER A 192 10.22 -9.77 -9.27
N ALA A 193 9.06 -9.17 -9.57
CA ALA A 193 8.58 -8.94 -10.93
C ALA A 193 7.68 -7.68 -10.96
N ILE A 194 7.63 -7.02 -12.11
CA ILE A 194 6.65 -5.95 -12.37
C ILE A 194 5.42 -6.58 -13.02
N ILE A 195 4.25 -6.15 -12.59
CA ILE A 195 2.97 -6.63 -13.11
C ILE A 195 2.09 -5.47 -13.56
N SER A 196 1.24 -5.73 -14.56
CA SER A 196 0.09 -4.89 -14.90
C SER A 196 -1.13 -5.79 -14.96
N ASN A 197 -2.19 -5.44 -14.22
CA ASN A 197 -3.35 -6.28 -13.99
C ASN A 197 -4.60 -5.43 -13.76
N TYR A 198 -5.75 -6.04 -13.48
CA TYR A 198 -7.00 -5.32 -13.16
C TYR A 198 -7.30 -4.16 -14.12
N LEU A 199 -7.15 -4.39 -15.43
CA LEU A 199 -7.51 -3.38 -16.42
C LEU A 199 -8.98 -3.00 -16.25
N MET A 200 -9.25 -1.69 -16.13
CA MET A 200 -10.57 -1.16 -15.81
C MET A 200 -11.02 -0.10 -16.82
N SER A 201 -12.32 0.02 -17.01
CA SER A 201 -12.89 1.24 -17.55
C SER A 201 -12.84 2.38 -16.53
N GLY A 202 -12.98 3.62 -16.97
CA GLY A 202 -13.06 4.76 -16.02
C GLY A 202 -14.27 4.67 -15.10
N ALA A 203 -15.40 4.13 -15.56
CA ALA A 203 -16.56 3.86 -14.71
C ALA A 203 -16.24 2.86 -13.61
N GLN A 204 -15.59 1.74 -13.96
CA GLN A 204 -15.14 0.74 -12.99
C GLN A 204 -14.11 1.30 -11.98
N ALA A 205 -13.16 2.10 -12.46
CA ALA A 205 -12.15 2.72 -11.60
C ALA A 205 -12.77 3.70 -10.57
N ARG A 206 -13.77 4.50 -10.98
CA ARG A 206 -14.50 5.38 -10.06
C ARG A 206 -15.22 4.63 -8.94
N GLU A 207 -15.79 3.49 -9.26
CA GLU A 207 -16.55 2.68 -8.30
C GLU A 207 -15.64 1.89 -7.36
N SER A 208 -14.56 1.32 -7.89
CA SER A 208 -13.75 0.33 -7.16
C SER A 208 -12.48 0.89 -6.51
N LEU A 209 -11.95 2.04 -6.94
CA LEU A 209 -10.75 2.60 -6.31
C LEU A 209 -11.08 3.41 -5.03
N VAL A 210 -10.14 3.48 -4.12
CA VAL A 210 -10.12 4.41 -2.99
C VAL A 210 -9.52 5.72 -3.48
N ALA A 211 -10.34 6.76 -3.57
CA ALA A 211 -9.92 8.04 -4.12
C ALA A 211 -8.99 8.81 -3.17
N GLY A 212 -8.03 9.56 -3.74
CA GLY A 212 -7.19 10.52 -3.01
C GLY A 212 -6.03 9.90 -2.23
N THR A 213 -5.72 8.62 -2.39
CA THR A 213 -4.73 7.93 -1.56
C THR A 213 -3.30 8.39 -1.82
N LEU A 214 -2.93 8.75 -3.05
CA LEU A 214 -1.60 9.31 -3.34
C LEU A 214 -1.45 10.74 -2.78
N SER A 215 -2.48 11.55 -2.89
CA SER A 215 -2.54 12.86 -2.25
C SER A 215 -2.50 12.74 -0.73
N LEU A 216 -3.16 11.74 -0.13
CA LEU A 216 -3.08 11.45 1.29
C LEU A 216 -1.66 11.04 1.71
N CYS A 217 -0.98 10.17 0.94
CA CYS A 217 0.41 9.83 1.17
C CYS A 217 1.30 11.09 1.21
N ARG A 218 1.15 11.97 0.23
CA ARG A 218 1.90 13.24 0.18
C ARG A 218 1.58 14.14 1.37
N THR A 219 0.33 14.22 1.77
CA THR A 219 -0.13 15.00 2.93
C THR A 219 0.46 14.46 4.24
N LEU A 220 0.36 13.16 4.49
CA LEU A 220 0.93 12.50 5.66
C LEU A 220 2.43 12.74 5.79
N GLY A 221 3.17 12.53 4.70
CA GLY A 221 4.61 12.74 4.71
C GLY A 221 5.02 14.18 5.01
N ARG A 222 4.35 15.17 4.40
CA ARG A 222 4.57 16.60 4.67
C ARG A 222 4.18 16.98 6.09
N ARG A 223 3.08 16.42 6.60
CA ARG A 223 2.59 16.70 7.96
C ARG A 223 3.58 16.19 9.01
N ILE A 224 4.12 14.98 8.85
CA ILE A 224 5.19 14.45 9.72
C ILE A 224 6.39 15.41 9.74
N GLU A 225 6.85 15.83 8.57
CA GLU A 225 8.00 16.73 8.44
C GLU A 225 7.76 18.11 9.07
N ALA A 226 6.60 18.72 8.80
CA ALA A 226 6.25 20.02 9.33
C ALA A 226 6.12 20.02 10.85
N VAL A 227 5.41 19.01 11.41
CA VAL A 227 5.23 18.91 12.87
C VAL A 227 6.55 18.67 13.59
N ARG A 228 7.46 17.86 13.00
CA ARG A 228 8.82 17.69 13.54
C ARG A 228 9.64 18.97 13.53
N ALA A 229 9.56 19.74 12.44
CA ALA A 229 10.24 21.03 12.33
C ALA A 229 9.77 22.03 13.41
N ASP A 230 8.50 21.96 13.78
CA ASP A 230 7.87 22.77 14.82
C ASP A 230 7.99 22.17 16.23
N HIS A 231 8.78 21.08 16.40
CA HIS A 231 8.94 20.35 17.67
C HIS A 231 7.63 19.84 18.30
N GLY A 232 6.62 19.56 17.46
CA GLY A 232 5.34 18.98 17.86
C GLY A 232 5.39 17.45 17.95
N ASP A 233 4.20 16.84 18.08
CA ASP A 233 4.02 15.38 18.13
C ASP A 233 3.62 14.84 16.75
N PRO A 234 4.55 14.24 15.99
CA PRO A 234 4.25 13.71 14.66
C PRO A 234 3.36 12.44 14.71
N VAL A 235 3.40 11.69 15.83
CA VAL A 235 2.56 10.48 16.00
C VAL A 235 1.09 10.88 16.13
N ALA A 236 0.81 11.88 17.00
CA ALA A 236 -0.54 12.43 17.14
C ALA A 236 -1.04 13.03 15.82
N ALA A 237 -0.17 13.72 15.09
CA ALA A 237 -0.52 14.33 13.82
C ALA A 237 -0.93 13.29 12.74
N VAL A 238 -0.28 12.12 12.68
CA VAL A 238 -0.66 11.01 11.81
C VAL A 238 -1.99 10.39 12.25
N ALA A 239 -2.17 10.17 13.56
CA ALA A 239 -3.41 9.64 14.10
C ALA A 239 -4.59 10.54 13.75
N ASP A 240 -4.46 11.85 13.94
CA ASP A 240 -5.49 12.85 13.61
C ASP A 240 -5.83 12.86 12.10
N GLU A 241 -4.80 12.83 11.23
CA GLU A 241 -4.99 12.86 9.77
C GLU A 241 -5.76 11.64 9.26
N LEU A 242 -5.53 10.47 9.88
CA LEU A 242 -6.18 9.22 9.52
C LEU A 242 -7.50 8.97 10.26
N GLY A 243 -7.92 9.86 11.16
CA GLY A 243 -9.06 9.61 12.04
C GLY A 243 -8.85 8.40 12.96
N GLY A 244 -7.61 8.12 13.30
CA GLY A 244 -7.18 7.00 14.13
C GLY A 244 -6.90 7.36 15.58
N ARG A 245 -6.26 6.44 16.29
CA ARG A 245 -5.81 6.65 17.68
C ARG A 245 -4.52 5.90 17.97
N VAL A 246 -3.75 6.39 18.93
CA VAL A 246 -2.62 5.64 19.51
C VAL A 246 -3.16 4.51 20.35
N LEU A 247 -2.72 3.28 20.06
CA LEU A 247 -3.08 2.07 20.81
C LEU A 247 -2.09 1.79 21.92
N HIS A 248 -0.80 2.03 21.66
CA HIS A 248 0.28 1.72 22.59
C HIS A 248 1.56 2.48 22.23
N THR A 249 2.36 2.84 23.21
CA THR A 249 3.70 3.39 23.03
C THR A 249 4.67 2.64 23.94
N GLY A 250 5.79 2.20 23.36
CA GLY A 250 6.74 1.40 24.12
C GLY A 250 8.02 1.09 23.36
N LYS A 251 8.73 0.11 23.88
CA LYS A 251 9.98 -0.39 23.32
C LYS A 251 9.78 -1.81 22.80
N VAL A 252 10.23 -2.08 21.60
CA VAL A 252 10.24 -3.43 21.01
C VAL A 252 11.19 -4.32 21.83
N THR A 253 10.66 -5.39 22.41
CA THR A 253 11.39 -6.33 23.28
C THR A 253 11.60 -7.69 22.64
N ASP A 254 10.83 -8.02 21.60
CA ASP A 254 11.03 -9.23 20.81
C ASP A 254 10.49 -9.05 19.39
N VAL A 255 11.11 -9.73 18.41
CA VAL A 255 10.65 -9.83 17.03
C VAL A 255 10.97 -11.21 16.50
N ALA A 256 9.96 -12.03 16.32
CA ALA A 256 10.07 -13.32 15.64
C ALA A 256 9.58 -13.19 14.20
N ARG A 257 10.45 -13.45 13.24
CA ARG A 257 10.14 -13.35 11.80
C ARG A 257 10.63 -14.55 11.04
N ARG A 258 9.80 -15.07 10.13
CA ARG A 258 10.14 -16.15 9.21
C ARG A 258 9.54 -15.87 7.84
N THR A 259 10.26 -16.17 6.79
CA THR A 259 9.72 -16.14 5.41
C THR A 259 9.16 -17.51 5.09
N THR A 260 7.87 -17.57 4.76
CA THR A 260 7.17 -18.80 4.41
C THR A 260 6.28 -18.53 3.20
N THR A 261 6.40 -19.35 2.16
CA THR A 261 5.59 -19.27 0.94
C THR A 261 5.57 -17.87 0.28
N GLY A 262 6.69 -17.12 0.37
CA GLY A 262 6.82 -15.79 -0.22
C GLY A 262 6.31 -14.62 0.65
N PHE A 263 5.91 -14.90 1.90
CA PHE A 263 5.44 -13.89 2.86
C PHE A 263 6.34 -13.84 4.11
N ALA A 264 6.55 -12.65 4.64
CA ALA A 264 7.17 -12.42 5.94
C ALA A 264 6.10 -12.56 7.04
N ARG A 265 6.08 -13.68 7.74
CA ARG A 265 5.15 -13.94 8.86
C ARG A 265 5.86 -13.82 10.19
N GLY A 266 5.17 -13.33 11.20
CA GLY A 266 5.73 -13.26 12.55
C GLY A 266 4.91 -12.47 13.53
N ASP A 267 5.56 -12.22 14.67
CA ASP A 267 5.05 -11.41 15.76
C ASP A 267 6.14 -10.52 16.32
N ALA A 268 5.73 -9.43 16.93
CA ALA A 268 6.60 -8.52 17.66
C ALA A 268 5.95 -8.11 18.98
N THR A 269 6.77 -7.95 20.00
CA THR A 269 6.33 -7.54 21.34
C THR A 269 6.82 -6.13 21.65
N VAL A 270 5.91 -5.28 22.10
CA VAL A 270 6.20 -3.89 22.49
C VAL A 270 5.82 -3.70 23.95
N ALA A 271 6.82 -3.50 24.82
CA ALA A 271 6.61 -3.24 26.24
C ALA A 271 6.55 -1.74 26.52
N GLY A 272 5.52 -1.28 27.21
CA GLY A 272 5.28 0.11 27.55
C GLY A 272 4.65 0.30 28.91
N PRO A 273 4.34 1.54 29.31
CA PRO A 273 3.74 1.85 30.62
C PRO A 273 2.39 1.16 30.83
N ASP A 274 1.63 0.98 29.75
CA ASP A 274 0.29 0.40 29.77
C ASP A 274 0.27 -1.13 29.57
N GLY A 275 1.40 -1.80 29.79
CA GLY A 275 1.54 -3.24 29.63
C GLY A 275 2.34 -3.65 28.40
N VAL A 276 2.00 -4.81 27.85
CA VAL A 276 2.68 -5.41 26.71
C VAL A 276 1.71 -5.56 25.54
N LEU A 277 2.07 -4.97 24.40
CA LEU A 277 1.34 -5.15 23.15
C LEU A 277 2.06 -6.19 22.29
N GLU A 278 1.31 -7.15 21.78
CA GLU A 278 1.73 -8.10 20.75
C GLU A 278 1.18 -7.66 19.39
N LEU A 279 2.04 -7.58 18.39
CA LEU A 279 1.70 -7.35 16.99
C LEU A 279 1.89 -8.64 16.22
N ARG A 280 0.90 -9.05 15.44
CA ARG A 280 0.97 -10.20 14.54
C ARG A 280 0.88 -9.74 13.10
N PHE A 281 1.72 -10.30 12.23
CA PHE A 281 1.83 -9.83 10.84
C PHE A 281 2.05 -10.94 9.82
N GLN A 282 1.59 -10.66 8.59
CA GLN A 282 1.97 -11.37 7.37
C GLN A 282 2.24 -10.29 6.31
N ASN A 283 3.50 -9.90 6.11
CA ASN A 283 3.98 -8.65 5.53
C ASN A 283 3.44 -7.43 6.29
N GLU A 284 2.14 -7.21 6.28
CA GLU A 284 1.40 -6.15 6.98
C GLU A 284 1.02 -6.57 8.40
N HIS A 285 0.89 -5.59 9.29
CA HIS A 285 0.31 -5.81 10.62
C HIS A 285 -1.18 -6.16 10.49
N LEU A 286 -1.57 -7.28 11.09
CA LEU A 286 -2.92 -7.84 10.97
C LEU A 286 -3.71 -7.81 12.28
N VAL A 287 -3.03 -7.98 13.42
CA VAL A 287 -3.68 -8.02 14.75
C VAL A 287 -2.79 -7.35 15.78
N ALA A 288 -3.39 -6.49 16.60
CA ALA A 288 -2.77 -5.90 17.79
C ALA A 288 -3.48 -6.41 19.05
N VAL A 289 -2.75 -7.09 19.93
CA VAL A 289 -3.28 -7.72 21.16
C VAL A 289 -2.60 -7.13 22.37
N ARG A 290 -3.36 -6.81 23.42
CA ARG A 290 -2.82 -6.42 24.73
C ARG A 290 -3.54 -7.18 25.83
N ASP A 291 -2.76 -7.82 26.70
CA ASP A 291 -3.26 -8.61 27.83
C ASP A 291 -4.30 -9.69 27.44
N GLY A 292 -4.19 -10.23 26.23
CA GLY A 292 -5.11 -11.22 25.67
C GLY A 292 -6.29 -10.64 24.91
N ASP A 293 -6.55 -9.34 24.98
CA ASP A 293 -7.62 -8.66 24.27
C ASP A 293 -7.15 -8.11 22.93
N VAL A 294 -7.88 -8.38 21.86
CA VAL A 294 -7.63 -7.79 20.54
C VAL A 294 -8.10 -6.34 20.56
N LEU A 295 -7.16 -5.40 20.39
CA LEU A 295 -7.46 -3.97 20.35
C LEU A 295 -7.93 -3.50 18.97
N VAL A 296 -7.30 -4.02 17.92
CA VAL A 296 -7.62 -3.76 16.50
C VAL A 296 -7.15 -4.95 15.69
N SER A 297 -7.88 -5.25 14.64
CA SER A 297 -7.46 -6.23 13.65
C SER A 297 -7.78 -5.79 12.22
N THR A 298 -7.18 -6.48 11.23
CA THR A 298 -7.53 -6.33 9.82
C THR A 298 -9.07 -6.39 9.65
N PRO A 299 -9.69 -5.60 8.74
CA PRO A 299 -9.07 -4.74 7.72
C PRO A 299 -8.59 -3.37 8.22
N ASP A 300 -8.89 -2.94 9.45
CA ASP A 300 -8.42 -1.66 9.97
C ASP A 300 -6.89 -1.60 9.98
N LEU A 301 -6.34 -0.41 9.81
CA LEU A 301 -4.90 -0.17 9.71
C LEU A 301 -4.25 -0.29 11.10
N ILE A 302 -3.15 -1.03 11.17
CA ILE A 302 -2.26 -1.06 12.33
C ILE A 302 -0.92 -0.52 11.87
N ILE A 303 -0.55 0.65 12.37
CA ILE A 303 0.59 1.42 11.89
C ILE A 303 1.60 1.52 13.01
N VAL A 304 2.87 1.28 12.72
CA VAL A 304 3.98 1.43 13.65
C VAL A 304 4.82 2.61 13.22
N LEU A 305 4.99 3.57 14.12
CA LEU A 305 5.84 4.75 13.92
C LEU A 305 6.95 4.76 14.96
N ASP A 306 8.11 5.26 14.60
CA ASP A 306 9.13 5.66 15.56
C ASP A 306 8.56 6.76 16.47
N SER A 307 8.64 6.58 17.80
CA SER A 307 7.95 7.46 18.74
C SER A 307 8.51 8.89 18.78
N ASP A 308 9.78 9.06 18.44
CA ASP A 308 10.45 10.36 18.55
C ASP A 308 10.35 11.14 17.22
N THR A 309 10.33 10.44 16.08
CA THR A 309 10.39 11.06 14.75
C THR A 309 9.10 10.98 13.95
N GLY A 310 8.19 10.06 14.31
CA GLY A 310 7.00 9.77 13.50
C GLY A 310 7.29 9.04 12.19
N GLU A 311 8.56 8.64 11.94
CA GLU A 311 8.88 7.87 10.73
C GLU A 311 8.21 6.49 10.80
N PRO A 312 7.56 6.04 9.71
CA PRO A 312 6.94 4.72 9.67
C PRO A 312 8.00 3.61 9.73
N VAL A 313 7.68 2.57 10.50
CA VAL A 313 8.55 1.41 10.70
C VAL A 313 7.88 0.19 10.07
N THR A 314 8.49 -0.34 9.00
CA THR A 314 8.01 -1.56 8.34
C THR A 314 8.26 -2.80 9.20
N THR A 315 7.53 -3.89 8.92
CA THR A 315 7.74 -5.17 9.63
C THR A 315 9.17 -5.68 9.46
N GLU A 316 9.81 -5.38 8.32
CA GLU A 316 11.22 -5.75 8.08
C GLU A 316 12.21 -4.89 8.87
N ALA A 317 11.87 -3.62 9.12
CA ALA A 317 12.70 -2.68 9.86
C ALA A 317 12.53 -2.78 11.38
N LEU A 318 11.45 -3.44 11.86
CA LEU A 318 11.26 -3.69 13.29
C LEU A 318 12.42 -4.46 13.87
N ARG A 319 12.96 -4.00 15.01
CA ARG A 319 14.08 -4.63 15.71
C ARG A 319 14.00 -4.39 17.21
N PHE A 320 14.62 -5.29 17.96
CA PHE A 320 14.81 -5.13 19.41
C PHE A 320 15.36 -3.73 19.74
N GLY A 321 14.79 -3.09 20.71
CA GLY A 321 15.24 -1.80 21.22
C GLY A 321 14.59 -0.58 20.56
N HIS A 322 13.90 -0.70 19.42
CA HIS A 322 13.16 0.41 18.84
C HIS A 322 12.12 0.97 19.82
N ARG A 323 12.05 2.29 19.92
CA ARG A 323 10.96 3.00 20.61
C ARG A 323 9.89 3.33 19.59
N VAL A 324 8.73 2.74 19.76
CA VAL A 324 7.65 2.83 18.77
C VAL A 324 6.32 3.21 19.40
N SER A 325 5.50 3.88 18.60
CA SER A 325 4.08 4.11 18.85
C SER A 325 3.27 3.32 17.83
N VAL A 326 2.31 2.56 18.32
CA VAL A 326 1.40 1.75 17.50
C VAL A 326 0.07 2.47 17.42
N LEU A 327 -0.39 2.73 16.20
CA LEU A 327 -1.67 3.39 15.93
C LEU A 327 -2.63 2.39 15.32
N GLY A 328 -3.93 2.60 15.58
CA GLY A 328 -5.02 2.04 14.80
C GLY A 328 -5.72 3.14 14.01
N ALA A 329 -6.07 2.87 12.76
CA ALA A 329 -6.86 3.78 11.94
C ALA A 329 -7.93 3.00 11.14
N PRO A 330 -9.10 3.62 10.84
CA PRO A 330 -10.15 2.93 10.10
C PRO A 330 -9.74 2.67 8.65
N ALA A 331 -10.09 1.50 8.14
CA ALA A 331 -9.98 1.18 6.72
C ALA A 331 -11.14 1.83 5.94
N ASP A 332 -11.06 1.79 4.59
CA ASP A 332 -12.19 2.14 3.73
C ASP A 332 -13.42 1.32 4.14
N PRO A 333 -14.61 1.94 4.32
CA PRO A 333 -15.81 1.26 4.82
C PRO A 333 -16.22 0.01 4.01
N ARG A 334 -15.90 -0.04 2.72
CA ARG A 334 -16.20 -1.19 1.83
C ARG A 334 -15.52 -2.48 2.31
N TRP A 335 -14.38 -2.36 2.99
CA TRP A 335 -13.66 -3.51 3.58
C TRP A 335 -14.40 -4.20 4.74
N HIS A 336 -15.43 -3.56 5.28
CA HIS A 336 -16.24 -4.12 6.36
C HIS A 336 -17.53 -4.82 5.89
N SER A 337 -17.74 -5.00 4.58
CA SER A 337 -18.79 -5.86 4.07
C SER A 337 -18.53 -7.33 4.40
N ALA A 338 -19.58 -8.16 4.45
CA ALA A 338 -19.41 -9.59 4.75
C ALA A 338 -18.46 -10.27 3.74
N GLU A 339 -18.63 -9.97 2.46
CA GLU A 339 -17.78 -10.50 1.39
C GLU A 339 -16.32 -10.07 1.52
N ALA A 340 -16.06 -8.81 1.86
CA ALA A 340 -14.71 -8.31 2.07
C ALA A 340 -14.04 -8.95 3.28
N ILE A 341 -14.78 -9.17 4.38
CA ILE A 341 -14.26 -9.85 5.57
C ILE A 341 -13.85 -11.30 5.28
N GLU A 342 -14.54 -12.00 4.39
CA GLU A 342 -14.11 -13.33 3.94
C GLU A 342 -12.76 -13.29 3.21
N LEU A 343 -12.44 -12.17 2.55
CA LEU A 343 -11.21 -11.98 1.77
C LEU A 343 -10.03 -11.44 2.59
N VAL A 344 -10.28 -10.52 3.53
CA VAL A 344 -9.21 -9.79 4.26
C VAL A 344 -9.40 -9.82 5.79
N GLY A 345 -10.40 -10.50 6.30
CA GLY A 345 -10.65 -10.58 7.74
C GLY A 345 -9.66 -11.47 8.49
N PRO A 346 -9.63 -11.41 9.83
CA PRO A 346 -8.67 -12.18 10.64
C PRO A 346 -8.72 -13.68 10.38
N ARG A 347 -9.90 -14.26 10.15
CA ARG A 347 -10.07 -15.71 9.90
C ARG A 347 -9.38 -16.17 8.62
N TYR A 348 -9.30 -15.32 7.58
CA TYR A 348 -8.54 -15.62 6.37
C TYR A 348 -7.06 -15.88 6.67
N PHE A 349 -6.49 -15.15 7.61
CA PHE A 349 -5.10 -15.27 8.04
C PHE A 349 -4.88 -16.31 9.16
N GLY A 350 -5.94 -17.04 9.56
CA GLY A 350 -5.87 -18.11 10.55
C GLY A 350 -6.07 -17.65 12.01
N TYR A 351 -6.55 -16.42 12.24
CA TYR A 351 -6.91 -15.94 13.58
C TYR A 351 -8.38 -16.24 13.88
N ASP A 352 -8.66 -16.91 14.99
CA ASP A 352 -10.04 -17.34 15.35
C ASP A 352 -10.81 -16.26 16.10
N HIS A 353 -11.04 -15.13 15.44
CA HIS A 353 -11.91 -14.06 15.94
C HIS A 353 -12.48 -13.24 14.78
N ASP A 354 -13.58 -12.55 15.04
CA ASP A 354 -14.16 -11.58 14.12
C ASP A 354 -13.34 -10.29 14.10
N PRO A 355 -13.46 -9.44 13.06
CA PRO A 355 -12.76 -8.16 12.98
C PRO A 355 -13.06 -7.26 14.18
N VAL A 356 -12.02 -6.71 14.77
CA VAL A 356 -12.09 -5.71 15.82
C VAL A 356 -11.71 -4.35 15.25
N ARG A 357 -12.68 -3.43 15.19
CA ARG A 357 -12.48 -2.09 14.64
C ARG A 357 -11.76 -1.18 15.61
N VAL A 358 -10.98 -0.25 15.09
CA VAL A 358 -10.30 0.78 15.88
C VAL A 358 -11.29 1.64 16.67
N TRP A 359 -12.41 1.99 16.07
CA TRP A 359 -13.58 2.55 16.71
C TRP A 359 -14.64 1.45 16.75
N GLY A 360 -14.82 0.83 17.91
CA GLY A 360 -15.87 -0.16 18.12
C GLY A 360 -17.24 0.42 17.74
N PRO A 361 -18.28 -0.39 17.52
CA PRO A 361 -19.64 0.15 17.47
C PRO A 361 -19.78 1.03 18.69
N THR A 362 -20.31 2.24 18.51
CA THR A 362 -20.61 3.19 19.59
C THR A 362 -21.58 2.52 20.58
N GLY A 363 -21.06 1.55 21.31
CA GLY A 363 -21.67 0.90 22.44
C GLY A 363 -21.60 1.89 23.56
N GLY A 364 -22.75 2.30 24.03
CA GLY A 364 -22.95 3.27 25.06
C GLY A 364 -22.00 3.05 26.23
N ALA A 365 -21.59 4.17 26.79
CA ALA A 365 -20.91 4.26 28.06
C ALA A 365 -21.48 3.23 29.05
N ARG A 366 -20.59 2.38 29.57
CA ARG A 366 -20.81 1.72 30.85
C ARG A 366 -20.05 2.47 31.92
#